data_87ebc416775bec93c4c197d0a881697a
#
_entry.id   87ebc416775bec93c4c197d0a881697a
#
_cell.length_a   1.000
_cell.length_b   1.000
_cell.length_c   1.000
_cell.angle_alpha   90.00
_cell.angle_beta   90.00
_cell.angle_gamma   90.00
#
_symmetry.space_group_name_H-M   'P 1'
#
loop_
_entity.id
_entity.type
_entity.pdbx_description
1 polymer ?
#
loop_
_entity_poly.entity_id
_entity_poly.type
_entity_poly.pdbx_seq_one_letter_code
_entity_poly.pdbx_strand_id
1 'polypeptide(L)'
;MNITNIKTTYGYIGFIPFAFFSLLPWIIGGEPAKTLIIFQLGYGAIIITFLGGFSWGWSDEQINQKFNLSAGILFSLSGCLILLLTYFSKILIALIISIICFYFFYIFEKSSEVFKFKDDDYKKFRKILTLLVCISFLISSWYWINPYSNPYL
;
A
#
# COMPACT_ATOMS: atom_id res chain seq x y z
N MET A 1 17.90 -19.04 -9.74
CA MET A 1 17.27 -17.72 -9.56
C MET A 1 17.40 -17.35 -8.09
N ASN A 2 18.02 -16.22 -7.77
CA ASN A 2 18.29 -15.87 -6.37
C ASN A 2 16.98 -15.49 -5.67
N ILE A 3 16.79 -15.84 -4.40
CA ILE A 3 15.55 -15.58 -3.62
C ILE A 3 15.19 -14.08 -3.62
N THR A 4 16.19 -13.21 -3.60
CA THR A 4 16.02 -11.76 -3.68
C THR A 4 15.34 -11.36 -4.99
N ASN A 5 15.73 -11.94 -6.12
CA ASN A 5 15.14 -11.65 -7.43
C ASN A 5 13.67 -12.08 -7.50
N ILE A 6 13.33 -13.22 -6.89
CA ILE A 6 11.93 -13.71 -6.83
C ILE A 6 11.07 -12.72 -6.05
N LYS A 7 11.50 -12.30 -4.86
CA LYS A 7 10.76 -11.34 -4.01
C LYS A 7 10.56 -10.00 -4.71
N THR A 8 11.58 -9.52 -5.42
CA THR A 8 11.51 -8.28 -6.20
C THR A 8 10.50 -8.39 -7.33
N THR A 9 10.52 -9.48 -8.08
CA THR A 9 9.58 -9.73 -9.18
C THR A 9 8.14 -9.78 -8.68
N TYR A 10 7.85 -10.57 -7.63
CA TYR A 10 6.50 -10.64 -7.06
C TYR A 10 6.05 -9.31 -6.45
N GLY A 11 6.95 -8.52 -5.88
CA GLY A 11 6.63 -7.19 -5.38
C GLY A 11 6.19 -6.24 -6.50
N TYR A 12 6.86 -6.23 -7.64
CA TYR A 12 6.43 -5.44 -8.81
C TYR A 12 5.13 -5.96 -9.43
N ILE A 13 4.93 -7.28 -9.48
CA ILE A 13 3.63 -7.85 -9.90
C ILE A 13 2.51 -7.38 -8.97
N GLY A 14 2.76 -7.37 -7.65
CA GLY A 14 1.81 -6.84 -6.66
C GLY A 14 1.51 -5.34 -6.79
N PHE A 15 2.39 -4.57 -7.47
CA PHE A 15 2.14 -3.17 -7.76
C PHE A 15 1.21 -2.95 -8.96
N ILE A 16 1.11 -3.90 -9.89
CA ILE A 16 0.30 -3.77 -11.12
C ILE A 16 -1.14 -3.34 -10.83
N PRO A 17 -1.87 -3.93 -9.86
CA PRO A 17 -3.23 -3.48 -9.56
C PRO A 17 -3.29 -2.03 -9.07
N PHE A 18 -2.31 -1.54 -8.31
CA PHE A 18 -2.25 -0.15 -7.89
C PHE A 18 -2.12 0.80 -9.08
N ALA A 19 -1.22 0.50 -10.03
CA ALA A 19 -1.06 1.27 -11.24
C ALA A 19 -2.34 1.25 -12.08
N PHE A 20 -2.94 0.08 -12.28
CA PHE A 20 -4.16 -0.08 -13.04
C PHE A 20 -5.32 0.73 -12.45
N PHE A 21 -5.61 0.58 -11.16
CA PHE A 21 -6.72 1.25 -10.51
C PHE A 21 -6.51 2.76 -10.33
N SER A 22 -5.28 3.26 -10.38
CA SER A 22 -5.00 4.70 -10.29
C SER A 22 -5.01 5.43 -11.63
N LEU A 23 -4.61 4.75 -12.72
CA LEU A 23 -4.50 5.36 -14.05
C LEU A 23 -5.77 5.21 -14.88
N LEU A 24 -6.44 4.06 -14.80
CA LEU A 24 -7.64 3.77 -15.59
C LEU A 24 -8.80 4.74 -15.33
N PRO A 25 -9.06 5.26 -14.11
CA PRO A 25 -10.07 6.27 -13.87
C PRO A 25 -9.95 7.51 -14.76
N TRP A 26 -8.73 7.94 -15.08
CA TRP A 26 -8.46 9.08 -15.94
C TRP A 26 -8.82 8.84 -17.41
N ILE A 27 -8.90 7.58 -17.82
CA ILE A 27 -9.28 7.19 -19.20
C ILE A 27 -10.79 7.02 -19.30
N ILE A 28 -11.39 6.30 -18.34
CA ILE A 28 -12.81 5.92 -18.40
C ILE A 28 -13.72 7.06 -17.92
N GLY A 29 -13.37 7.69 -16.80
CA GLY A 29 -14.22 8.72 -16.18
C GLY A 29 -15.50 8.18 -15.52
N GLY A 30 -16.31 9.08 -14.96
CA GLY A 30 -17.64 8.79 -14.45
C GLY A 30 -17.73 7.83 -13.26
N GLU A 31 -18.85 7.15 -13.11
CA GLU A 31 -19.09 6.20 -11.99
C GLU A 31 -18.17 4.96 -12.04
N PRO A 32 -17.83 4.37 -13.20
CA PRO A 32 -16.86 3.27 -13.24
C PRO A 32 -15.49 3.66 -12.67
N ALA A 33 -15.05 4.89 -12.90
CA ALA A 33 -13.79 5.40 -12.35
C ALA A 33 -13.80 5.45 -10.81
N LYS A 34 -14.91 5.89 -10.22
CA LYS A 34 -15.09 5.89 -8.76
C LYS A 34 -15.02 4.47 -8.20
N THR A 35 -15.65 3.52 -8.88
CA THR A 35 -15.62 2.10 -8.49
C THR A 35 -14.19 1.55 -8.50
N LEU A 36 -13.38 1.89 -9.50
CA LEU A 36 -11.97 1.47 -9.56
C LEU A 36 -11.14 2.01 -8.39
N ILE A 37 -11.40 3.26 -7.96
CA ILE A 37 -10.73 3.82 -6.79
C ILE A 37 -11.14 3.08 -5.50
N ILE A 38 -12.40 2.68 -5.38
CA ILE A 38 -12.87 1.84 -4.26
C ILE A 38 -12.17 0.48 -4.27
N PHE A 39 -11.99 -0.15 -5.44
CA PHE A 39 -11.20 -1.39 -5.55
C PHE A 39 -9.74 -1.18 -5.18
N GLN A 40 -9.14 -0.05 -5.55
CA GLN A 40 -7.77 0.29 -5.12
C GLN A 40 -7.64 0.36 -3.60
N LEU A 41 -8.60 1.01 -2.93
CA LEU A 41 -8.64 1.09 -1.46
C LEU A 41 -8.79 -0.29 -0.83
N GLY A 42 -9.69 -1.14 -1.36
CA GLY A 42 -9.85 -2.52 -0.91
C GLY A 42 -8.57 -3.33 -1.07
N TYR A 43 -7.95 -3.26 -2.23
CA TYR A 43 -6.67 -3.93 -2.49
C TYR A 43 -5.56 -3.41 -1.56
N GLY A 44 -5.45 -2.09 -1.40
CA GLY A 44 -4.48 -1.47 -0.49
C GLY A 44 -4.68 -1.90 0.97
N ALA A 45 -5.94 -1.98 1.43
CA ALA A 45 -6.26 -2.47 2.77
C ALA A 45 -5.81 -3.93 2.99
N ILE A 46 -6.00 -4.79 1.99
CA ILE A 46 -5.52 -6.19 2.03
C ILE A 46 -3.99 -6.22 2.11
N ILE A 47 -3.30 -5.44 1.28
CA ILE A 47 -1.83 -5.42 1.25
C ILE A 47 -1.26 -4.87 2.56
N ILE A 48 -1.79 -3.78 3.13
CA ILE A 48 -1.26 -3.25 4.40
C ILE A 48 -1.51 -4.21 5.56
N THR A 49 -2.65 -4.91 5.59
CA THR A 49 -2.94 -5.96 6.55
C THR A 49 -1.96 -7.13 6.41
N PHE A 50 -1.69 -7.58 5.18
CA PHE A 50 -0.70 -8.61 4.91
C PHE A 50 0.71 -8.20 5.37
N LEU A 51 1.12 -6.97 5.09
CA LEU A 51 2.41 -6.44 5.53
C LEU A 51 2.50 -6.37 7.06
N GLY A 52 1.42 -5.96 7.73
CA GLY A 52 1.33 -5.99 9.20
C GLY A 52 1.51 -7.40 9.75
N GLY A 53 0.85 -8.39 9.16
CA GLY A 53 1.01 -9.80 9.54
C GLY A 53 2.43 -10.35 9.27
N PHE A 54 3.08 -9.86 8.21
CA PHE A 54 4.43 -10.29 7.85
C PHE A 54 5.48 -9.94 8.92
N SER A 55 5.28 -8.84 9.67
CA SER A 55 6.19 -8.44 10.75
C SER A 55 6.24 -9.46 11.91
N TRP A 56 5.23 -10.32 12.05
CA TRP A 56 5.22 -11.40 13.03
C TRP A 56 6.22 -12.52 12.73
N GLY A 57 6.61 -12.69 11.47
CA GLY A 57 7.60 -13.66 11.02
C GLY A 57 9.05 -13.15 11.11
N TRP A 58 9.27 -11.95 11.65
CA TRP A 58 10.63 -11.44 11.83
C TRP A 58 11.31 -12.11 13.01
N SER A 59 12.51 -12.66 12.76
CA SER A 59 13.30 -13.42 13.74
C SER A 59 14.08 -12.55 14.72
N ASP A 60 13.80 -11.27 14.82
CA ASP A 60 14.44 -10.31 15.77
C ASP A 60 13.98 -10.53 17.20
N GLU A 61 14.14 -11.74 17.67
CA GLU A 61 13.47 -12.27 18.84
C GLU A 61 13.89 -11.64 20.16
N GLN A 62 14.95 -10.85 20.22
CA GLN A 62 15.50 -10.53 21.55
C GLN A 62 15.35 -9.07 21.98
N ILE A 63 15.28 -8.10 21.08
CA ILE A 63 15.38 -6.69 21.50
C ILE A 63 14.06 -5.91 21.36
N ASN A 64 13.24 -6.18 20.35
CA ASN A 64 12.03 -5.37 20.05
C ASN A 64 10.79 -6.20 19.68
N GLN A 65 10.70 -7.46 20.09
CA GLN A 65 9.62 -8.36 19.70
C GLN A 65 8.23 -7.78 20.02
N LYS A 66 8.04 -7.29 21.25
CA LYS A 66 6.74 -6.69 21.65
C LYS A 66 6.37 -5.51 20.78
N PHE A 67 7.32 -4.65 20.44
CA PHE A 67 7.10 -3.50 19.57
C PHE A 67 6.73 -3.93 18.16
N ASN A 68 7.46 -4.88 17.58
CA ASN A 68 7.22 -5.39 16.23
C ASN A 68 5.83 -6.06 16.13
N LEU A 69 5.45 -6.86 17.12
CA LEU A 69 4.13 -7.48 17.19
C LEU A 69 3.01 -6.44 17.31
N SER A 70 3.16 -5.48 18.23
CA SER A 70 2.17 -4.42 18.41
C SER A 70 2.02 -3.54 17.16
N ALA A 71 3.13 -3.18 16.53
CA ALA A 71 3.12 -2.42 15.28
C ALA A 71 2.45 -3.21 14.14
N GLY A 72 2.74 -4.51 14.03
CA GLY A 72 2.08 -5.38 13.06
C GLY A 72 0.56 -5.42 13.22
N ILE A 73 0.08 -5.50 14.47
CA ILE A 73 -1.37 -5.42 14.77
C ILE A 73 -1.94 -4.06 14.36
N LEU A 74 -1.25 -2.95 14.68
CA LEU A 74 -1.71 -1.61 14.33
C LEU A 74 -1.83 -1.43 12.81
N PHE A 75 -0.84 -1.91 12.04
CA PHE A 75 -0.93 -1.86 10.57
C PHE A 75 -2.04 -2.76 10.02
N SER A 76 -2.27 -3.92 10.61
CA SER A 76 -3.39 -4.79 10.22
C SER A 76 -4.74 -4.13 10.51
N LEU A 77 -4.89 -3.48 11.68
CA LEU A 77 -6.11 -2.73 12.03
C LEU A 77 -6.29 -1.49 11.15
N SER A 78 -5.21 -0.87 10.69
CA SER A 78 -5.31 0.26 9.74
C SER A 78 -5.93 -0.16 8.41
N GLY A 79 -5.69 -1.39 7.95
CA GLY A 79 -6.39 -1.96 6.79
C GLY A 79 -7.90 -2.04 7.03
N CYS A 80 -8.33 -2.51 8.20
CA CYS A 80 -9.76 -2.51 8.57
C CYS A 80 -10.32 -1.09 8.61
N LEU A 81 -9.58 -0.12 9.15
CA LEU A 81 -10.00 1.29 9.19
C LEU A 81 -10.20 1.84 7.78
N ILE A 82 -9.30 1.56 6.84
CA ILE A 82 -9.43 1.98 5.44
C ILE A 82 -10.72 1.42 4.83
N LEU A 83 -11.04 0.13 5.07
CA LEU A 83 -12.28 -0.47 4.59
C LEU A 83 -13.53 0.16 5.21
N LEU A 84 -13.51 0.44 6.51
CA LEU A 84 -14.63 1.12 7.19
C LEU A 84 -14.85 2.53 6.64
N LEU A 85 -13.80 3.31 6.45
CA LEU A 85 -13.89 4.64 5.85
C LEU A 85 -14.44 4.59 4.42
N THR A 86 -14.02 3.58 3.65
CA THR A 86 -14.54 3.34 2.30
C THR A 86 -16.02 3.01 2.33
N TYR A 87 -16.44 2.14 3.23
CA TYR A 87 -17.84 1.78 3.42
C TYR A 87 -18.71 3.01 3.79
N PHE A 88 -18.23 3.88 4.67
CA PHE A 88 -18.90 5.13 5.02
C PHE A 88 -18.73 6.25 3.99
N SER A 89 -18.29 5.94 2.78
CA SER A 89 -18.09 6.90 1.67
C SER A 89 -17.10 8.04 1.99
N LYS A 90 -16.19 7.82 2.94
CA LYS A 90 -15.12 8.77 3.29
C LYS A 90 -13.87 8.52 2.45
N ILE A 91 -14.04 8.45 1.13
CA ILE A 91 -13.04 7.96 0.17
C ILE A 91 -11.74 8.78 0.22
N LEU A 92 -11.83 10.11 0.21
CA LEU A 92 -10.65 10.97 0.26
C LEU A 92 -9.83 10.75 1.53
N ILE A 93 -10.50 10.60 2.68
CA ILE A 93 -9.84 10.32 3.96
C ILE A 93 -9.18 8.94 3.91
N ALA A 94 -9.86 7.93 3.35
CA ALA A 94 -9.31 6.59 3.18
C ALA A 94 -8.05 6.58 2.30
N LEU A 95 -8.04 7.35 1.19
CA LEU A 95 -6.87 7.50 0.32
C LEU A 95 -5.68 8.14 1.05
N ILE A 96 -5.91 9.22 1.80
CA ILE A 96 -4.87 9.90 2.59
C ILE A 96 -4.31 8.96 3.67
N ILE A 97 -5.17 8.27 4.40
CA ILE A 97 -4.75 7.30 5.44
C ILE A 97 -3.96 6.16 4.80
N SER A 98 -4.33 5.68 3.61
CA SER A 98 -3.57 4.66 2.90
C SER A 98 -2.15 5.11 2.61
N ILE A 99 -1.95 6.35 2.11
CA ILE A 99 -0.61 6.91 1.87
C ILE A 99 0.21 6.93 3.16
N ILE A 100 -0.40 7.43 4.24
CA ILE A 100 0.23 7.52 5.56
C ILE A 100 0.64 6.11 6.05
N CYS A 101 -0.27 5.14 5.98
CA CYS A 101 -0.01 3.78 6.44
C CYS A 101 1.12 3.10 5.67
N PHE A 102 1.14 3.17 4.33
CA PHE A 102 2.20 2.57 3.52
C PHE A 102 3.56 3.23 3.76
N TYR A 103 3.59 4.55 3.89
CA TYR A 103 4.82 5.28 4.17
C TYR A 103 5.38 4.96 5.57
N PHE A 104 4.52 4.98 6.60
CA PHE A 104 4.93 4.65 7.96
C PHE A 104 5.31 3.18 8.11
N PHE A 105 4.64 2.26 7.40
CA PHE A 105 5.07 0.86 7.37
C PHE A 105 6.50 0.72 6.83
N TYR A 106 6.84 1.44 5.77
CA TYR A 106 8.20 1.43 5.23
C TYR A 106 9.22 1.96 6.25
N ILE A 107 8.90 3.05 6.97
CA ILE A 107 9.78 3.58 8.03
C ILE A 107 9.96 2.52 9.13
N PHE A 108 8.88 1.89 9.55
CA PHE A 108 8.90 0.81 10.54
C PHE A 108 9.75 -0.37 10.07
N GLU A 109 9.54 -0.86 8.85
CA GLU A 109 10.35 -1.94 8.26
C GLU A 109 11.84 -1.55 8.20
N LYS A 110 12.15 -0.32 7.77
CA LYS A 110 13.52 0.18 7.69
C LYS A 110 14.21 0.26 9.05
N SER A 111 13.47 0.46 10.13
CA SER A 111 14.03 0.49 11.50
C SER A 111 14.33 -0.89 12.06
N SER A 112 13.80 -1.97 11.46
CA SER A 112 13.99 -3.33 11.93
C SER A 112 15.41 -3.85 11.69
N GLU A 113 15.91 -4.70 12.61
CA GLU A 113 17.21 -5.35 12.43
C GLU A 113 17.22 -6.23 11.18
N VAL A 114 16.13 -6.94 10.91
CA VAL A 114 15.99 -7.78 9.69
C VAL A 114 16.25 -6.99 8.41
N PHE A 115 15.77 -5.74 8.35
CA PHE A 115 15.98 -4.89 7.17
C PHE A 115 17.44 -4.46 7.02
N LYS A 116 18.15 -4.23 8.13
CA LYS A 116 19.57 -3.84 8.10
C LYS A 116 20.45 -4.90 7.42
N PHE A 117 20.12 -6.18 7.64
CA PHE A 117 20.85 -7.31 7.04
C PHE A 117 20.40 -7.67 5.61
N LYS A 118 19.42 -6.96 5.02
CA LYS A 118 19.04 -7.18 3.62
C LYS A 118 20.02 -6.54 2.65
N ASP A 119 20.10 -7.13 1.46
CA ASP A 119 20.91 -6.62 0.35
C ASP A 119 20.46 -5.20 -0.04
N ASP A 120 21.40 -4.41 -0.55
CA ASP A 120 21.12 -3.03 -0.97
C ASP A 120 20.12 -2.96 -2.12
N ASP A 121 20.09 -3.96 -2.99
CA ASP A 121 19.10 -4.07 -4.06
C ASP A 121 17.69 -4.27 -3.50
N TYR A 122 17.53 -5.07 -2.45
CA TYR A 122 16.25 -5.20 -1.75
C TYR A 122 15.82 -3.89 -1.09
N LYS A 123 16.75 -3.17 -0.45
CA LYS A 123 16.47 -1.88 0.19
C LYS A 123 16.02 -0.83 -0.81
N LYS A 124 16.68 -0.75 -1.96
CA LYS A 124 16.29 0.13 -3.08
C LYS A 124 14.91 -0.24 -3.62
N PHE A 125 14.68 -1.52 -3.88
CA PHE A 125 13.39 -2.04 -4.34
C PHE A 125 12.25 -1.65 -3.39
N ARG A 126 12.39 -1.88 -2.08
CA ARG A 126 11.36 -1.54 -1.09
C ARG A 126 11.05 -0.05 -1.05
N LYS A 127 12.07 0.80 -1.14
CA LYS A 127 11.90 2.25 -1.22
C LYS A 127 11.10 2.64 -2.46
N ILE A 128 11.51 2.15 -3.63
CA ILE A 128 10.85 2.45 -4.91
C ILE A 128 9.40 1.96 -4.90
N LEU A 129 9.17 0.71 -4.47
CA LEU A 129 7.82 0.14 -4.41
C LEU A 129 6.89 0.95 -3.52
N THR A 130 7.35 1.36 -2.34
CA THR A 130 6.54 2.19 -1.44
C THR A 130 6.22 3.55 -2.05
N LEU A 131 7.19 4.20 -2.70
CA LEU A 131 6.97 5.46 -3.40
C LEU A 131 5.94 5.31 -4.53
N LEU A 132 6.04 4.25 -5.32
CA LEU A 132 5.10 3.97 -6.41
C LEU A 132 3.67 3.76 -5.88
N VAL A 133 3.51 3.03 -4.79
CA VAL A 133 2.19 2.84 -4.14
C VAL A 133 1.65 4.16 -3.60
N CYS A 134 2.45 4.96 -2.92
CA CYS A 134 2.03 6.28 -2.44
C CYS A 134 1.63 7.21 -3.60
N ILE A 135 2.41 7.22 -4.69
CA ILE A 135 2.10 8.01 -5.89
C ILE A 135 0.78 7.54 -6.51
N SER A 136 0.52 6.23 -6.58
CA SER A 136 -0.74 5.72 -7.11
C SER A 136 -1.95 6.21 -6.30
N PHE A 137 -1.87 6.24 -4.97
CA PHE A 137 -2.93 6.80 -4.12
C PHE A 137 -3.05 8.31 -4.26
N LEU A 138 -1.95 9.05 -4.48
CA LEU A 138 -1.99 10.48 -4.78
C LEU A 138 -2.71 10.77 -6.10
N ILE A 139 -2.43 10.00 -7.15
CA ILE A 139 -3.11 10.11 -8.45
C ILE A 139 -4.63 9.89 -8.29
N SER A 140 -5.03 8.88 -7.52
CA SER A 140 -6.44 8.60 -7.23
C SER A 140 -7.08 9.68 -6.36
N SER A 141 -6.34 10.25 -5.39
CA SER A 141 -6.82 11.38 -4.58
C SER A 141 -7.07 12.61 -5.44
N TRP A 142 -6.17 12.88 -6.38
CA TRP A 142 -6.32 13.99 -7.32
C TRP A 142 -7.56 13.82 -8.22
N TYR A 143 -7.76 12.61 -8.75
CA TYR A 143 -8.97 12.30 -9.51
C TYR A 143 -10.24 12.46 -8.67
N TRP A 144 -10.23 12.03 -7.40
CA TRP A 144 -11.39 12.13 -6.52
C TRP A 144 -11.80 13.56 -6.21
N ILE A 145 -10.82 14.47 -6.06
CA ILE A 145 -11.07 15.90 -5.84
C ILE A 145 -11.58 16.59 -7.10
N ASN A 146 -11.06 16.18 -8.26
CA ASN A 146 -11.38 16.80 -9.56
C ASN A 146 -11.77 15.73 -10.58
N PRO A 147 -12.98 15.14 -10.44
CA PRO A 147 -13.39 14.01 -11.27
C PRO A 147 -13.54 14.44 -12.73
N TYR A 148 -12.87 13.70 -13.61
CA TYR A 148 -12.99 13.85 -15.05
C TYR A 148 -14.14 12.97 -15.57
N SER A 149 -14.97 13.52 -16.45
CA SER A 149 -15.94 12.76 -17.24
C SER A 149 -15.49 12.73 -18.68
N ASN A 150 -15.25 11.53 -19.21
CA ASN A 150 -14.89 11.39 -20.61
C ASN A 150 -16.13 11.70 -21.49
N PRO A 151 -16.08 12.73 -22.37
CA PRO A 151 -17.22 13.07 -23.22
C PRO A 151 -17.51 12.04 -24.31
N TYR A 152 -16.64 11.04 -24.50
CA TYR A 152 -16.77 9.99 -25.51
C TYR A 152 -17.21 8.63 -24.93
N LEU A 153 -17.41 8.54 -23.65
CA LEU A 153 -17.93 7.38 -22.93
C LEU A 153 -19.16 7.79 -22.13
#